data_c9de6d93f201bc0a934f8ee772c86334
#
_entry.id   c9de6d93f201bc0a934f8ee772c86334
#
_cell.length_a   1.000
_cell.length_b   1.000
_cell.length_c   1.000
_cell.angle_alpha   90.00
_cell.angle_beta   90.00
_cell.angle_gamma   90.00
#
_symmetry.space_group_name_H-M   'P 1'
#
loop_
_entity.id
_entity.type
_entity.pdbx_description
1 polymer ?
#
loop_
_entity_poly.entity_id
_entity_poly.type
_entity_poly.pdbx_seq_one_letter_code
_entity_poly.pdbx_strand_id
1 'polypeptide(L)'
;MTSKLRRTKIVTTLGPSTDKDNVLEEIIKAGANVVRMNFSHGTSEDHIQRAKKVRAIAARLGRQVAILGDLQGPKIRVSTFKDGKITLKVGDKFTLDSDLPKGEGNQESVGLDYKELPQDVSPNDILLLDDGRVQLQVTSVEGNKVHTRVTVGGRLSNNKGINKKGGGLSADALTEKDKADIITAAEIKVDYLAISFPRNGEDMHYARRLARDAGLEAKLVAKVERAETVATSESIDDIILASDVVMVARGDLGVEIGDPELIGVQKKLIRRARSLNRVVITATQMMESMINSPMPTRAEVMDVANAVLDGTDAVMLSGETAAGQYPVETVKSMADVCIGAEKMSEASLSTYRLDRTFETAEETIAMATMYSANHMEGIKAMIALTESGRTALMMSRLSSGLPIFALSRNESTLNRAALYRGVTPVYFDAKCDAGLPTAQAAISSLKDQGYLHEGDLVIITQGDVMDVVGSTNCMRILPV
;
A
#
# COMPACT_ATOMS: atom_id res chain seq x y z
N MET A 1 19.27 11.89 -23.19
CA MET A 1 19.25 11.81 -21.70
C MET A 1 18.30 10.70 -21.33
N THR A 2 18.80 9.53 -20.96
CA THR A 2 17.99 8.46 -20.40
C THR A 2 17.38 8.98 -19.10
N SER A 3 16.07 9.18 -19.07
CA SER A 3 15.36 9.57 -17.86
C SER A 3 15.67 8.50 -16.79
N LYS A 4 16.30 8.90 -15.68
CA LYS A 4 16.52 7.97 -14.56
C LYS A 4 15.20 7.34 -14.19
N LEU A 5 15.11 6.01 -14.26
CA LEU A 5 13.93 5.27 -13.83
C LEU A 5 13.68 5.56 -12.35
N ARG A 6 12.48 6.06 -12.03
CA ARG A 6 12.07 6.30 -10.64
C ARG A 6 12.02 4.97 -9.88
N ARG A 7 12.60 4.94 -8.69
CA ARG A 7 12.66 3.74 -7.85
C ARG A 7 11.42 3.57 -6.98
N THR A 8 10.97 4.63 -6.32
CA THR A 8 9.75 4.63 -5.48
C THR A 8 8.51 4.53 -6.36
N LYS A 9 7.61 3.61 -6.06
CA LYS A 9 6.40 3.37 -6.83
C LYS A 9 5.29 4.33 -6.43
N ILE A 10 4.30 4.50 -7.30
CA ILE A 10 3.10 5.31 -7.02
C ILE A 10 1.88 4.42 -7.13
N VAL A 11 1.09 4.40 -6.07
CA VAL A 11 -0.25 3.83 -6.02
C VAL A 11 -1.25 4.96 -6.19
N THR A 12 -2.18 4.83 -7.15
CA THR A 12 -3.22 5.83 -7.42
C THR A 12 -4.60 5.23 -7.19
N THR A 13 -5.48 5.93 -6.49
CA THR A 13 -6.85 5.48 -6.28
C THR A 13 -7.73 5.92 -7.44
N LEU A 14 -8.48 4.96 -7.98
CA LEU A 14 -9.46 5.22 -9.03
C LEU A 14 -10.78 5.68 -8.43
N GLY A 15 -11.49 6.54 -9.17
CA GLY A 15 -12.78 7.08 -8.77
C GLY A 15 -13.34 8.03 -9.85
N PRO A 16 -14.34 8.85 -9.50
CA PRO A 16 -15.04 9.70 -10.47
C PRO A 16 -14.12 10.60 -11.30
N SER A 17 -12.99 11.06 -10.74
CA SER A 17 -12.06 11.92 -11.48
C SER A 17 -11.27 11.15 -12.53
N THR A 18 -10.96 9.87 -12.27
CA THR A 18 -10.21 9.01 -13.20
C THR A 18 -11.12 8.34 -14.24
N ASP A 19 -12.44 8.36 -14.04
CA ASP A 19 -13.41 7.80 -14.99
C ASP A 19 -13.67 8.75 -16.18
N LYS A 20 -13.24 10.02 -16.08
CA LYS A 20 -13.43 11.04 -17.11
C LYS A 20 -12.42 10.87 -18.24
N ASP A 21 -12.91 11.01 -19.48
CA ASP A 21 -12.10 11.08 -20.71
C ASP A 21 -10.89 10.12 -20.71
N ASN A 22 -9.69 10.68 -20.94
CA ASN A 22 -8.42 9.94 -20.97
C ASN A 22 -7.63 10.02 -19.66
N VAL A 23 -8.21 10.48 -18.55
CA VAL A 23 -7.52 10.73 -17.30
C VAL A 23 -6.80 9.47 -16.78
N LEU A 24 -7.46 8.30 -16.84
CA LEU A 24 -6.85 7.03 -16.44
C LEU A 24 -5.58 6.72 -17.24
N GLU A 25 -5.60 6.92 -18.54
CA GLU A 25 -4.41 6.74 -19.39
C GLU A 25 -3.29 7.72 -19.02
N GLU A 26 -3.67 8.98 -18.81
CA GLU A 26 -2.71 10.03 -18.49
C GLU A 26 -2.06 9.83 -17.12
N ILE A 27 -2.78 9.35 -16.10
CA ILE A 27 -2.15 9.03 -14.80
C ILE A 27 -1.20 7.83 -14.92
N ILE A 28 -1.51 6.82 -15.75
CA ILE A 28 -0.60 5.71 -16.01
C ILE A 28 0.65 6.21 -16.72
N LYS A 29 0.51 7.07 -17.75
CA LYS A 29 1.65 7.70 -18.44
C LYS A 29 2.48 8.57 -17.49
N ALA A 30 1.82 9.32 -16.60
CA ALA A 30 2.48 10.17 -15.61
C ALA A 30 3.29 9.39 -14.56
N GLY A 31 3.05 8.08 -14.42
CA GLY A 31 3.90 7.23 -13.59
C GLY A 31 3.18 6.37 -12.56
N ALA A 32 1.86 6.23 -12.61
CA ALA A 32 1.16 5.26 -11.79
C ALA A 32 1.68 3.83 -12.08
N ASN A 33 2.04 3.12 -11.02
CA ASN A 33 2.54 1.74 -11.08
C ASN A 33 1.49 0.74 -10.61
N VAL A 34 0.62 1.17 -9.69
CA VAL A 34 -0.47 0.39 -9.12
C VAL A 34 -1.71 1.26 -9.10
N VAL A 35 -2.85 0.71 -9.47
CA VAL A 35 -4.14 1.35 -9.30
C VAL A 35 -4.89 0.69 -8.14
N ARG A 36 -5.43 1.50 -7.25
CA ARG A 36 -6.23 1.07 -6.11
C ARG A 36 -7.71 1.25 -6.42
N MET A 37 -8.47 0.19 -6.25
CA MET A 37 -9.94 0.17 -6.30
C MET A 37 -10.47 0.09 -4.88
N ASN A 38 -11.09 1.16 -4.41
CA ASN A 38 -11.64 1.24 -3.05
C ASN A 38 -13.07 0.68 -3.04
N PHE A 39 -13.22 -0.54 -2.53
CA PHE A 39 -14.53 -1.20 -2.44
C PHE A 39 -15.50 -0.56 -1.43
N SER A 40 -15.06 0.44 -0.67
CA SER A 40 -16.00 1.26 0.12
C SER A 40 -16.95 2.11 -0.73
N HIS A 41 -16.64 2.30 -2.01
CA HIS A 41 -17.39 3.14 -2.94
C HIS A 41 -17.58 2.45 -4.28
N GLY A 42 -18.70 2.73 -4.93
CA GLY A 42 -19.04 2.12 -6.22
C GLY A 42 -19.68 0.73 -6.08
N THR A 43 -20.04 0.17 -7.21
CA THR A 43 -20.61 -1.17 -7.33
C THR A 43 -19.58 -2.17 -7.85
N SER A 44 -19.85 -3.47 -7.73
CA SER A 44 -19.00 -4.52 -8.32
C SER A 44 -18.81 -4.30 -9.82
N GLU A 45 -19.87 -3.91 -10.55
CA GLU A 45 -19.78 -3.64 -11.98
C GLU A 45 -18.86 -2.44 -12.30
N ASP A 46 -18.91 -1.37 -11.51
CA ASP A 46 -18.00 -0.22 -11.68
C ASP A 46 -16.54 -0.68 -11.57
N HIS A 47 -16.23 -1.53 -10.59
CA HIS A 47 -14.87 -2.04 -10.38
C HIS A 47 -14.44 -2.98 -11.51
N ILE A 48 -15.31 -3.86 -11.99
CA ILE A 48 -15.05 -4.75 -13.12
C ILE A 48 -14.75 -3.92 -14.39
N GLN A 49 -15.53 -2.90 -14.68
CA GLN A 49 -15.30 -2.04 -15.85
C GLN A 49 -14.00 -1.23 -15.75
N ARG A 50 -13.69 -0.69 -14.56
CA ARG A 50 -12.40 0.00 -14.32
C ARG A 50 -11.23 -0.94 -14.52
N ALA A 51 -11.30 -2.18 -14.01
CA ALA A 51 -10.24 -3.18 -14.17
C ALA A 51 -9.99 -3.51 -15.65
N LYS A 52 -11.04 -3.74 -16.42
CA LYS A 52 -10.93 -3.98 -17.86
C LYS A 52 -10.24 -2.82 -18.57
N LYS A 53 -10.62 -1.56 -18.26
CA LYS A 53 -9.98 -0.36 -18.83
C LYS A 53 -8.49 -0.29 -18.45
N VAL A 54 -8.14 -0.54 -17.19
CA VAL A 54 -6.73 -0.54 -16.72
C VAL A 54 -5.90 -1.54 -17.51
N ARG A 55 -6.36 -2.81 -17.61
CA ARG A 55 -5.65 -3.86 -18.34
C ARG A 55 -5.47 -3.50 -19.81
N ALA A 56 -6.52 -2.99 -20.48
CA ALA A 56 -6.48 -2.58 -21.89
C ALA A 56 -5.48 -1.43 -22.11
N ILE A 57 -5.50 -0.41 -21.24
CA ILE A 57 -4.57 0.73 -21.35
C ILE A 57 -3.13 0.28 -21.08
N ALA A 58 -2.90 -0.51 -20.05
CA ALA A 58 -1.58 -1.02 -19.70
C ALA A 58 -0.96 -1.83 -20.87
N ALA A 59 -1.74 -2.74 -21.45
CA ALA A 59 -1.32 -3.52 -22.62
C ALA A 59 -0.98 -2.63 -23.82
N ARG A 60 -1.83 -1.63 -24.15
CA ARG A 60 -1.58 -0.70 -25.26
C ARG A 60 -0.31 0.14 -25.05
N LEU A 61 -0.03 0.52 -23.79
CA LEU A 61 1.15 1.32 -23.44
C LEU A 61 2.42 0.44 -23.25
N GLY A 62 2.31 -0.89 -23.33
CA GLY A 62 3.41 -1.80 -23.05
C GLY A 62 3.91 -1.71 -21.61
N ARG A 63 3.02 -1.39 -20.64
CA ARG A 63 3.37 -1.19 -19.22
C ARG A 63 2.71 -2.23 -18.34
N GLN A 64 3.42 -2.61 -17.29
CA GLN A 64 2.86 -3.45 -16.23
C GLN A 64 2.27 -2.55 -15.14
N VAL A 65 0.97 -2.71 -14.87
CA VAL A 65 0.23 -1.95 -13.86
C VAL A 65 -0.53 -2.94 -12.99
N ALA A 66 -0.21 -2.97 -11.69
CA ALA A 66 -0.92 -3.83 -10.75
C ALA A 66 -2.29 -3.24 -10.38
N ILE A 67 -3.22 -4.11 -10.04
CA ILE A 67 -4.52 -3.75 -9.48
C ILE A 67 -4.54 -4.17 -8.01
N LEU A 68 -4.85 -3.22 -7.12
CA LEU A 68 -5.04 -3.41 -5.70
C LEU A 68 -6.51 -3.20 -5.36
N GLY A 69 -7.20 -4.27 -4.93
CA GLY A 69 -8.53 -4.19 -4.34
C GLY A 69 -8.42 -3.88 -2.86
N ASP A 70 -9.10 -2.85 -2.39
CA ASP A 70 -9.04 -2.41 -0.99
C ASP A 70 -10.41 -2.58 -0.34
N LEU A 71 -10.52 -3.56 0.57
CA LEU A 71 -11.73 -3.90 1.28
C LEU A 71 -12.10 -2.79 2.27
N GLN A 72 -13.39 -2.60 2.50
CA GLN A 72 -13.90 -1.57 3.39
C GLN A 72 -13.50 -1.80 4.86
N GLY A 73 -13.57 -3.05 5.30
CA GLY A 73 -13.40 -3.42 6.70
C GLY A 73 -14.52 -2.92 7.62
N PRO A 74 -14.38 -3.16 8.92
CA PRO A 74 -15.38 -2.83 9.93
C PRO A 74 -15.24 -1.36 10.36
N LYS A 75 -15.41 -0.40 9.45
CA LYS A 75 -15.36 1.01 9.84
C LYS A 75 -16.57 1.36 10.70
N ILE A 76 -16.33 1.53 11.99
CA ILE A 76 -17.34 1.90 12.99
C ILE A 76 -17.76 3.36 12.77
N ARG A 77 -19.07 3.63 12.76
CA ARG A 77 -19.62 4.95 12.45
C ARG A 77 -20.80 5.29 13.39
N VAL A 78 -20.95 6.59 13.67
CA VAL A 78 -22.23 7.09 14.14
C VAL A 78 -23.27 6.96 13.03
N SER A 79 -24.52 6.74 13.40
CA SER A 79 -25.66 6.71 12.50
C SER A 79 -26.01 8.12 11.99
N THR A 80 -27.24 8.36 11.62
CA THR A 80 -27.69 9.64 11.05
C THR A 80 -28.48 10.49 12.04
N PHE A 81 -28.31 11.79 11.94
CA PHE A 81 -29.04 12.79 12.71
C PHE A 81 -30.29 13.25 11.96
N LYS A 82 -31.35 13.63 12.70
CA LYS A 82 -32.58 14.19 12.13
C LYS A 82 -32.31 15.37 11.20
N ASP A 83 -31.42 16.26 11.63
CA ASP A 83 -31.06 17.50 10.90
C ASP A 83 -29.75 17.35 10.11
N GLY A 84 -29.27 16.11 9.92
CA GLY A 84 -28.03 15.79 9.18
C GLY A 84 -26.74 16.09 9.93
N LYS A 85 -26.78 16.93 10.94
CA LYS A 85 -25.62 17.35 11.76
C LYS A 85 -26.06 17.98 13.08
N ILE A 86 -25.13 17.95 14.05
CA ILE A 86 -25.24 18.67 15.33
C ILE A 86 -23.94 19.43 15.61
N THR A 87 -23.94 20.27 16.62
CA THR A 87 -22.72 20.92 17.15
C THR A 87 -22.63 20.64 18.64
N LEU A 88 -21.55 19.96 19.05
CA LEU A 88 -21.25 19.60 20.41
C LEU A 88 -20.30 20.64 21.04
N LYS A 89 -20.52 20.99 22.29
CA LYS A 89 -19.68 21.90 23.09
C LYS A 89 -18.94 21.12 24.16
N VAL A 90 -17.76 21.58 24.53
CA VAL A 90 -17.00 21.00 25.65
C VAL A 90 -17.86 21.02 26.92
N GLY A 91 -17.93 19.87 27.60
CA GLY A 91 -18.72 19.65 28.80
C GLY A 91 -20.12 19.10 28.55
N ASP A 92 -20.64 19.13 27.33
CA ASP A 92 -21.93 18.53 26.99
C ASP A 92 -21.95 17.04 27.35
N LYS A 93 -23.11 16.55 27.78
CA LYS A 93 -23.40 15.10 27.89
C LYS A 93 -23.91 14.65 26.55
N PHE A 94 -23.37 13.54 26.08
CA PHE A 94 -23.76 12.93 24.79
C PHE A 94 -23.77 11.42 24.89
N THR A 95 -24.81 10.77 24.38
CA THR A 95 -25.00 9.33 24.48
C THR A 95 -24.86 8.67 23.11
N LEU A 96 -24.01 7.65 23.02
CA LEU A 96 -23.97 6.72 21.91
C LEU A 96 -24.86 5.52 22.26
N ASP A 97 -25.95 5.33 21.52
CA ASP A 97 -26.98 4.35 21.82
C ASP A 97 -27.09 3.33 20.67
N SER A 98 -26.66 2.09 20.93
CA SER A 98 -26.65 1.06 19.89
C SER A 98 -28.07 0.60 19.48
N ASP A 99 -29.10 0.94 20.22
CA ASP A 99 -30.50 0.62 19.90
C ASP A 99 -31.25 1.77 19.20
N LEU A 100 -30.66 2.98 19.18
CA LEU A 100 -31.31 4.12 18.57
C LEU A 100 -31.47 3.91 17.05
N PRO A 101 -32.71 3.99 16.50
CA PRO A 101 -32.94 3.80 15.07
C PRO A 101 -32.19 4.84 14.22
N LYS A 102 -31.87 4.43 12.99
CA LYS A 102 -31.26 5.31 12.00
C LYS A 102 -32.18 6.51 11.73
N GLY A 103 -31.62 7.72 11.72
CA GLY A 103 -32.35 8.98 11.50
C GLY A 103 -32.92 9.62 12.76
N GLU A 104 -32.80 8.98 13.94
CA GLU A 104 -33.33 9.50 15.19
C GLU A 104 -32.28 10.29 16.01
N GLY A 105 -31.03 10.39 15.52
CA GLY A 105 -29.97 11.14 16.19
C GLY A 105 -30.33 12.63 16.38
N ASN A 106 -29.94 13.19 17.52
CA ASN A 106 -30.23 14.57 17.93
C ASN A 106 -29.06 15.15 18.73
N GLN A 107 -29.28 16.28 19.40
CA GLN A 107 -28.25 16.99 20.20
C GLN A 107 -27.81 16.19 21.46
N GLU A 108 -28.58 15.20 21.91
CA GLU A 108 -28.32 14.44 23.14
C GLU A 108 -27.80 13.04 22.89
N SER A 109 -28.16 12.43 21.74
CA SER A 109 -27.82 11.06 21.42
C SER A 109 -27.75 10.76 19.92
N VAL A 110 -26.99 9.72 19.55
CA VAL A 110 -26.95 9.19 18.21
C VAL A 110 -26.80 7.65 18.22
N GLY A 111 -27.37 7.01 17.22
CA GLY A 111 -27.22 5.58 16.99
C GLY A 111 -25.85 5.19 16.48
N LEU A 112 -25.58 3.88 16.48
CA LEU A 112 -24.33 3.28 16.02
C LEU A 112 -24.61 2.16 15.01
N ASP A 113 -23.71 1.96 14.07
CA ASP A 113 -23.70 0.78 13.23
C ASP A 113 -22.99 -0.43 13.89
N TYR A 114 -22.13 -0.18 14.88
CA TYR A 114 -21.41 -1.18 15.67
C TYR A 114 -22.09 -1.41 17.03
N LYS A 115 -22.82 -2.53 17.14
CA LYS A 115 -23.66 -2.83 18.30
C LYS A 115 -22.88 -3.26 19.54
N GLU A 116 -21.65 -3.73 19.34
CA GLU A 116 -20.75 -4.23 20.38
C GLU A 116 -19.99 -3.11 21.12
N LEU A 117 -20.05 -1.86 20.64
CA LEU A 117 -19.32 -0.74 21.27
C LEU A 117 -19.49 -0.66 22.80
N PRO A 118 -20.70 -0.86 23.38
CA PRO A 118 -20.86 -0.83 24.84
C PRO A 118 -20.03 -1.90 25.58
N GLN A 119 -19.68 -3.00 24.92
CA GLN A 119 -18.88 -4.09 25.51
C GLN A 119 -17.37 -3.79 25.42
N ASP A 120 -16.97 -2.95 24.47
CA ASP A 120 -15.55 -2.65 24.18
C ASP A 120 -15.02 -1.43 24.92
N VAL A 121 -15.90 -0.68 25.59
CA VAL A 121 -15.52 0.57 26.25
C VAL A 121 -15.77 0.54 27.74
N SER A 122 -14.94 1.28 28.47
CA SER A 122 -15.01 1.43 29.92
C SER A 122 -14.98 2.89 30.32
N PRO A 123 -15.42 3.26 31.54
CA PRO A 123 -15.27 4.62 32.04
C PRO A 123 -13.83 5.12 31.92
N ASN A 124 -13.68 6.37 31.50
CA ASN A 124 -12.44 7.10 31.17
C ASN A 124 -11.84 6.79 29.79
N ASP A 125 -12.36 5.83 29.02
CA ASP A 125 -11.95 5.69 27.62
C ASP A 125 -12.29 6.95 26.82
N ILE A 126 -11.45 7.26 25.84
CA ILE A 126 -11.64 8.39 24.92
C ILE A 126 -12.04 7.85 23.55
N LEU A 127 -13.22 8.26 23.09
CA LEU A 127 -13.71 8.00 21.74
C LEU A 127 -13.43 9.21 20.85
N LEU A 128 -12.91 8.93 19.67
CA LEU A 128 -12.46 9.91 18.69
C LEU A 128 -13.40 9.85 17.49
N LEU A 129 -14.19 10.90 17.28
CA LEU A 129 -15.20 10.98 16.22
C LEU A 129 -14.74 11.96 15.14
N ASP A 130 -15.12 11.69 13.89
CA ASP A 130 -14.76 12.52 12.72
C ASP A 130 -13.23 12.77 12.66
N ASP A 131 -12.45 11.67 12.67
CA ASP A 131 -10.99 11.68 12.65
C ASP A 131 -10.38 12.49 13.84
N GLY A 132 -11.01 12.38 15.03
CA GLY A 132 -10.53 13.02 16.25
C GLY A 132 -10.94 14.50 16.41
N ARG A 133 -11.71 15.07 15.46
CA ARG A 133 -12.19 16.46 15.55
C ARG A 133 -13.17 16.68 16.67
N VAL A 134 -13.91 15.65 17.07
CA VAL A 134 -14.76 15.61 18.25
C VAL A 134 -14.26 14.48 19.14
N GLN A 135 -14.10 14.77 20.45
CA GLN A 135 -13.64 13.77 21.41
C GLN A 135 -14.62 13.64 22.56
N LEU A 136 -14.92 12.38 22.90
CA LEU A 136 -15.87 12.02 23.94
C LEU A 136 -15.16 11.16 24.98
N GLN A 137 -15.26 11.55 26.27
CA GLN A 137 -14.82 10.69 27.37
C GLN A 137 -16.01 9.87 27.86
N VAL A 138 -15.85 8.55 27.89
CA VAL A 138 -16.85 7.64 28.45
C VAL A 138 -16.98 7.90 29.96
N THR A 139 -18.20 8.13 30.43
CA THR A 139 -18.51 8.31 31.84
C THR A 139 -19.13 7.08 32.49
N SER A 140 -20.03 6.39 31.79
CA SER A 140 -20.63 5.12 32.20
C SER A 140 -21.15 4.36 31.00
N VAL A 141 -21.37 3.05 31.17
CA VAL A 141 -22.05 2.18 30.21
C VAL A 141 -23.26 1.57 30.92
N GLU A 142 -24.42 1.71 30.32
CA GLU A 142 -25.70 1.20 30.86
C GLU A 142 -26.44 0.43 29.75
N GLY A 143 -26.39 -0.90 29.81
CA GLY A 143 -26.93 -1.75 28.76
C GLY A 143 -26.32 -1.43 27.41
N ASN A 144 -27.14 -0.99 26.46
CA ASN A 144 -26.74 -0.67 25.09
C ASN A 144 -26.38 0.82 24.87
N LYS A 145 -26.19 1.57 25.97
CA LYS A 145 -25.88 3.01 25.95
C LYS A 145 -24.52 3.29 26.53
N VAL A 146 -23.73 4.05 25.80
CA VAL A 146 -22.45 4.58 26.24
C VAL A 146 -22.66 6.08 26.55
N HIS A 147 -22.67 6.43 27.82
CA HIS A 147 -22.78 7.81 28.28
C HIS A 147 -21.40 8.47 28.25
N THR A 148 -21.34 9.66 27.68
CA THR A 148 -20.07 10.35 27.49
C THR A 148 -20.18 11.83 27.90
N ARG A 149 -19.01 12.43 28.10
CA ARG A 149 -18.82 13.87 28.19
C ARG A 149 -17.92 14.36 27.06
N VAL A 150 -18.32 15.42 26.41
CA VAL A 150 -17.53 16.04 25.33
C VAL A 150 -16.29 16.70 25.91
N THR A 151 -15.10 16.26 25.46
CA THR A 151 -13.80 16.85 25.86
C THR A 151 -13.24 17.75 24.77
N VAL A 152 -13.53 17.47 23.47
CA VAL A 152 -13.27 18.37 22.35
C VAL A 152 -14.56 18.54 21.57
N GLY A 153 -15.09 19.74 21.53
CA GLY A 153 -16.33 20.08 20.85
C GLY A 153 -16.12 20.35 19.35
N GLY A 154 -17.19 20.25 18.59
CA GLY A 154 -17.16 20.51 17.17
C GLY A 154 -18.46 20.12 16.48
N ARG A 155 -18.48 20.31 15.15
CA ARG A 155 -19.59 19.86 14.31
C ARG A 155 -19.47 18.36 14.07
N LEU A 156 -20.55 17.61 14.32
CA LEU A 156 -20.64 16.19 14.03
C LEU A 156 -21.79 15.95 13.04
N SER A 157 -21.51 15.30 11.92
CA SER A 157 -22.47 14.99 10.86
C SER A 157 -22.70 13.48 10.73
N ASN A 158 -23.62 13.11 9.85
CA ASN A 158 -24.01 11.72 9.58
C ASN A 158 -22.81 10.83 9.21
N ASN A 159 -22.86 9.59 9.65
CA ASN A 159 -21.95 8.50 9.24
C ASN A 159 -20.46 8.77 9.50
N LYS A 160 -20.14 9.60 10.49
CA LYS A 160 -18.75 9.87 10.87
C LYS A 160 -18.13 8.72 11.63
N GLY A 161 -16.85 8.45 11.35
CA GLY A 161 -16.08 7.39 11.97
C GLY A 161 -15.96 7.55 13.48
N ILE A 162 -15.86 6.44 14.19
CA ILE A 162 -15.55 6.35 15.62
C ILE A 162 -14.29 5.50 15.75
N ASN A 163 -13.27 6.03 16.41
CA ASN A 163 -12.10 5.30 16.86
C ASN A 163 -12.01 5.36 18.38
N LYS A 164 -11.31 4.43 19.00
CA LYS A 164 -10.98 4.46 20.42
C LYS A 164 -9.51 4.81 20.56
N LYS A 165 -9.18 5.81 21.36
CA LYS A 165 -7.78 6.17 21.62
C LYS A 165 -7.06 5.00 22.28
N GLY A 166 -5.95 4.56 21.68
CA GLY A 166 -5.21 3.39 22.12
C GLY A 166 -5.74 2.05 21.62
N GLY A 167 -6.79 2.04 20.78
CA GLY A 167 -7.34 0.83 20.17
C GLY A 167 -8.23 -0.01 21.08
N GLY A 168 -8.39 -1.29 20.76
CA GLY A 168 -9.12 -2.27 21.58
C GLY A 168 -10.59 -2.42 21.25
N LEU A 169 -11.05 -2.04 20.05
CA LEU A 169 -12.38 -2.39 19.56
C LEU A 169 -12.35 -3.81 18.97
N SER A 170 -13.32 -4.65 19.31
CA SER A 170 -13.32 -6.09 18.98
C SER A 170 -13.94 -6.44 17.61
N ALA A 171 -14.33 -5.42 16.83
CA ALA A 171 -14.94 -5.63 15.51
C ALA A 171 -14.09 -6.54 14.62
N ASP A 172 -14.73 -7.53 14.02
CA ASP A 172 -14.06 -8.46 13.10
C ASP A 172 -13.52 -7.72 11.87
N ALA A 173 -12.30 -8.07 11.45
CA ALA A 173 -11.63 -7.41 10.33
C ALA A 173 -12.33 -7.58 8.98
N LEU A 174 -13.18 -8.62 8.82
CA LEU A 174 -13.87 -8.91 7.57
C LEU A 174 -15.40 -8.97 7.80
N THR A 175 -16.10 -8.01 7.22
CA THR A 175 -17.56 -7.94 7.21
C THR A 175 -18.17 -8.85 6.15
N GLU A 176 -19.49 -9.06 6.17
CA GLU A 176 -20.18 -9.78 5.10
C GLU A 176 -20.04 -9.08 3.74
N LYS A 177 -19.98 -7.74 3.75
CA LYS A 177 -19.69 -6.96 2.55
C LYS A 177 -18.28 -7.28 2.01
N ASP A 178 -17.27 -7.35 2.88
CA ASP A 178 -15.92 -7.67 2.47
C ASP A 178 -15.81 -9.06 1.86
N LYS A 179 -16.56 -10.03 2.39
CA LYS A 179 -16.63 -11.39 1.82
C LYS A 179 -17.23 -11.38 0.40
N ALA A 180 -18.27 -10.57 0.17
CA ALA A 180 -18.83 -10.38 -1.16
C ALA A 180 -17.85 -9.64 -2.10
N ASP A 181 -17.14 -8.65 -1.60
CA ASP A 181 -16.13 -7.91 -2.35
C ASP A 181 -14.92 -8.77 -2.73
N ILE A 182 -14.55 -9.77 -1.92
CA ILE A 182 -13.51 -10.76 -2.27
C ILE A 182 -13.92 -11.56 -3.51
N ILE A 183 -15.21 -11.89 -3.68
CA ILE A 183 -15.69 -12.57 -4.90
C ILE A 183 -15.53 -11.65 -6.12
N THR A 184 -15.88 -10.37 -5.99
CA THR A 184 -15.64 -9.37 -7.05
C THR A 184 -14.14 -9.21 -7.34
N ALA A 185 -13.30 -9.19 -6.31
CA ALA A 185 -11.84 -9.11 -6.46
C ALA A 185 -11.28 -10.33 -7.21
N ALA A 186 -11.85 -11.52 -6.99
CA ALA A 186 -11.50 -12.74 -7.70
C ALA A 186 -11.90 -12.68 -9.19
N GLU A 187 -13.08 -12.16 -9.51
CA GLU A 187 -13.53 -11.95 -10.89
C GLU A 187 -12.60 -10.96 -11.65
N ILE A 188 -12.23 -9.88 -10.99
CA ILE A 188 -11.29 -8.88 -11.52
C ILE A 188 -9.87 -9.44 -11.66
N LYS A 189 -9.53 -10.48 -10.91
CA LYS A 189 -8.17 -11.01 -10.74
C LYS A 189 -7.21 -9.92 -10.25
N VAL A 190 -7.54 -9.32 -9.10
CA VAL A 190 -6.65 -8.30 -8.49
C VAL A 190 -5.30 -8.92 -8.17
N ASP A 191 -4.21 -8.14 -8.32
CA ASP A 191 -2.85 -8.58 -7.99
C ASP A 191 -2.57 -8.50 -6.49
N TYR A 192 -3.24 -7.56 -5.82
CA TYR A 192 -3.16 -7.29 -4.38
C TYR A 192 -4.56 -7.13 -3.78
N LEU A 193 -4.75 -7.64 -2.57
CA LEU A 193 -5.97 -7.46 -1.78
C LEU A 193 -5.62 -6.85 -0.43
N ALA A 194 -6.10 -5.63 -0.17
CA ALA A 194 -5.86 -4.93 1.08
C ALA A 194 -6.99 -5.18 2.08
N ILE A 195 -6.57 -5.51 3.29
CA ILE A 195 -7.44 -5.80 4.43
C ILE A 195 -7.40 -4.60 5.37
N SER A 196 -8.57 -3.99 5.60
CA SER A 196 -8.72 -2.83 6.48
C SER A 196 -8.90 -3.26 7.93
N PHE A 197 -8.28 -2.54 8.84
CA PHE A 197 -8.36 -2.72 10.29
C PHE A 197 -8.04 -4.14 10.79
N PRO A 198 -7.05 -4.88 10.25
CA PRO A 198 -6.67 -6.15 10.84
C PRO A 198 -6.09 -5.91 12.23
N ARG A 199 -6.46 -6.76 13.20
CA ARG A 199 -6.00 -6.67 14.59
C ARG A 199 -4.67 -7.36 14.81
N ASN A 200 -4.44 -8.45 14.08
CA ASN A 200 -3.28 -9.34 14.22
C ASN A 200 -3.08 -10.20 12.97
N GLY A 201 -2.10 -11.10 13.01
CA GLY A 201 -1.80 -12.02 11.91
C GLY A 201 -2.91 -13.02 11.61
N GLU A 202 -3.71 -13.43 12.60
CA GLU A 202 -4.83 -14.35 12.39
C GLU A 202 -5.90 -13.76 11.46
N ASP A 203 -6.20 -12.46 11.58
CA ASP A 203 -7.12 -11.79 10.66
C ASP A 203 -6.59 -11.85 9.21
N MET A 204 -5.27 -11.70 9.01
CA MET A 204 -4.63 -11.84 7.70
C MET A 204 -4.68 -13.28 7.17
N HIS A 205 -4.46 -14.26 8.03
CA HIS A 205 -4.59 -15.67 7.65
C HIS A 205 -6.03 -16.03 7.30
N TYR A 206 -7.01 -15.50 8.02
CA TYR A 206 -8.41 -15.69 7.69
C TYR A 206 -8.76 -15.08 6.33
N ALA A 207 -8.34 -13.85 6.07
CA ALA A 207 -8.51 -13.20 4.76
C ALA A 207 -7.89 -14.03 3.63
N ARG A 208 -6.71 -14.61 3.86
CA ARG A 208 -6.01 -15.46 2.88
C ARG A 208 -6.80 -16.73 2.57
N ARG A 209 -7.43 -17.35 3.58
CA ARG A 209 -8.31 -18.51 3.36
C ARG A 209 -9.50 -18.12 2.49
N LEU A 210 -10.24 -17.05 2.84
CA LEU A 210 -11.37 -16.57 2.06
C LEU A 210 -11.02 -16.23 0.61
N ALA A 211 -9.88 -15.57 0.39
CA ALA A 211 -9.41 -15.26 -0.95
C ALA A 211 -9.15 -16.53 -1.77
N ARG A 212 -8.48 -17.53 -1.19
CA ARG A 212 -8.24 -18.83 -1.84
C ARG A 212 -9.53 -19.59 -2.13
N ASP A 213 -10.47 -19.61 -1.19
CA ASP A 213 -11.77 -20.27 -1.36
C ASP A 213 -12.58 -19.62 -2.49
N ALA A 214 -12.41 -18.31 -2.72
CA ALA A 214 -12.95 -17.58 -3.87
C ALA A 214 -12.15 -17.77 -5.18
N GLY A 215 -11.05 -18.55 -5.17
CA GLY A 215 -10.18 -18.76 -6.33
C GLY A 215 -9.23 -17.59 -6.64
N LEU A 216 -8.99 -16.71 -5.66
CA LEU A 216 -8.12 -15.55 -5.82
C LEU A 216 -6.71 -15.83 -5.29
N GLU A 217 -5.71 -15.71 -6.15
CA GLU A 217 -4.28 -15.80 -5.81
C GLU A 217 -3.62 -14.43 -5.64
N ALA A 218 -4.26 -13.48 -4.98
CA ALA A 218 -3.68 -12.16 -4.71
C ALA A 218 -2.67 -12.19 -3.56
N LYS A 219 -1.74 -11.23 -3.59
CA LYS A 219 -0.89 -10.90 -2.45
C LYS A 219 -1.67 -10.05 -1.45
N LEU A 220 -1.57 -10.36 -0.15
CA LEU A 220 -2.31 -9.63 0.88
C LEU A 220 -1.55 -8.41 1.38
N VAL A 221 -2.28 -7.30 1.49
CA VAL A 221 -1.80 -6.05 2.07
C VAL A 221 -2.46 -5.84 3.42
N ALA A 222 -1.68 -5.83 4.50
CA ALA A 222 -2.19 -5.43 5.81
C ALA A 222 -2.20 -3.90 5.91
N LYS A 223 -3.37 -3.31 6.12
CA LYS A 223 -3.47 -1.88 6.43
C LYS A 223 -3.29 -1.70 7.94
N VAL A 224 -2.14 -1.14 8.31
CA VAL A 224 -1.84 -0.85 9.72
C VAL A 224 -2.54 0.45 10.09
N GLU A 225 -3.68 0.31 10.75
CA GLU A 225 -4.63 1.37 11.09
C GLU A 225 -4.95 1.42 12.58
N ARG A 226 -4.56 0.40 13.36
CA ARG A 226 -4.96 0.21 14.76
C ARG A 226 -3.77 0.31 15.70
N ALA A 227 -3.98 0.87 16.88
CA ALA A 227 -2.95 1.07 17.89
C ALA A 227 -2.36 -0.27 18.38
N GLU A 228 -3.19 -1.31 18.54
CA GLU A 228 -2.75 -2.62 19.02
C GLU A 228 -1.76 -3.31 18.07
N THR A 229 -1.85 -3.06 16.77
CA THR A 229 -0.92 -3.65 15.77
C THR A 229 0.50 -3.10 15.87
N VAL A 230 0.66 -1.95 16.51
CA VAL A 230 1.95 -1.26 16.66
C VAL A 230 2.40 -1.11 18.10
N ALA A 231 1.65 -1.67 19.06
CA ALA A 231 1.89 -1.54 20.49
C ALA A 231 3.23 -2.15 20.94
N THR A 232 3.60 -3.30 20.36
CA THR A 232 4.85 -3.99 20.68
C THR A 232 5.62 -4.39 19.42
N SER A 233 6.86 -4.83 19.57
CA SER A 233 7.63 -5.35 18.44
C SER A 233 7.07 -6.67 17.93
N GLU A 234 6.54 -7.48 18.83
CA GLU A 234 5.92 -8.77 18.54
C GLU A 234 4.64 -8.59 17.73
N SER A 235 3.76 -7.64 18.09
CA SER A 235 2.55 -7.36 17.31
C SER A 235 2.86 -6.81 15.92
N ILE A 236 3.92 -5.99 15.79
CA ILE A 236 4.41 -5.52 14.50
C ILE A 236 4.91 -6.69 13.65
N ASP A 237 5.69 -7.59 14.21
CA ASP A 237 6.24 -8.75 13.51
C ASP A 237 5.13 -9.70 13.08
N ASP A 238 4.15 -9.95 13.94
CA ASP A 238 3.02 -10.82 13.68
C ASP A 238 2.24 -10.36 12.43
N ILE A 239 1.84 -9.09 12.39
CA ILE A 239 1.09 -8.56 11.23
C ILE A 239 1.93 -8.52 9.95
N ILE A 240 3.24 -8.20 10.05
CA ILE A 240 4.14 -8.15 8.90
C ILE A 240 4.36 -9.56 8.32
N LEU A 241 4.60 -10.56 9.18
CA LEU A 241 4.88 -11.93 8.73
C LEU A 241 3.66 -12.60 8.12
N ALA A 242 2.46 -12.29 8.61
CA ALA A 242 1.20 -12.81 8.07
C ALA A 242 0.80 -12.20 6.72
N SER A 243 1.41 -11.06 6.32
CA SER A 243 1.11 -10.32 5.10
C SER A 243 2.24 -10.40 4.06
N ASP A 244 1.93 -10.05 2.81
CA ASP A 244 2.91 -9.90 1.73
C ASP A 244 3.37 -8.44 1.60
N VAL A 245 2.48 -7.50 1.92
CA VAL A 245 2.68 -6.06 1.87
C VAL A 245 2.12 -5.42 3.13
N VAL A 246 2.77 -4.39 3.63
CA VAL A 246 2.28 -3.55 4.72
C VAL A 246 1.94 -2.18 4.19
N MET A 247 0.75 -1.67 4.50
CA MET A 247 0.37 -0.29 4.23
C MET A 247 0.32 0.49 5.54
N VAL A 248 1.17 1.49 5.65
CA VAL A 248 1.12 2.47 6.76
C VAL A 248 -0.01 3.44 6.44
N ALA A 249 -1.20 3.17 6.97
CA ALA A 249 -2.41 3.96 6.73
C ALA A 249 -2.49 5.08 7.78
N ARG A 250 -1.77 6.16 7.54
CA ARG A 250 -1.46 7.21 8.52
C ARG A 250 -2.70 7.94 9.05
N GLY A 251 -3.74 8.05 8.25
CA GLY A 251 -4.98 8.73 8.64
C GLY A 251 -5.61 8.07 9.87
N ASP A 252 -6.03 6.81 9.75
CA ASP A 252 -6.69 6.09 10.86
C ASP A 252 -5.70 5.75 11.99
N LEU A 253 -4.47 5.33 11.66
CA LEU A 253 -3.45 5.04 12.68
C LEU A 253 -3.10 6.27 13.51
N GLY A 254 -2.93 7.44 12.88
CA GLY A 254 -2.61 8.69 13.57
C GLY A 254 -3.73 9.15 14.52
N VAL A 255 -4.99 8.85 14.18
CA VAL A 255 -6.12 9.11 15.07
C VAL A 255 -5.99 8.28 16.36
N GLU A 256 -5.63 7.01 16.27
CA GLU A 256 -5.58 6.12 17.45
C GLU A 256 -4.34 6.30 18.33
N ILE A 257 -3.15 6.50 17.72
CA ILE A 257 -1.88 6.64 18.48
C ILE A 257 -1.46 8.10 18.73
N GLY A 258 -2.03 9.04 17.97
CA GLY A 258 -1.65 10.45 17.96
C GLY A 258 -0.57 10.80 16.96
N ASP A 259 -0.68 11.95 16.31
CA ASP A 259 0.26 12.42 15.29
C ASP A 259 1.74 12.49 15.73
N PRO A 260 2.08 12.87 16.99
CA PRO A 260 3.47 12.90 17.43
C PRO A 260 4.16 11.54 17.37
N GLU A 261 3.44 10.46 17.65
CA GLU A 261 3.97 9.08 17.63
C GLU A 261 4.04 8.49 16.22
N LEU A 262 3.19 8.97 15.32
CA LEU A 262 3.01 8.42 13.97
C LEU A 262 4.32 8.38 13.17
N ILE A 263 5.15 9.42 13.24
CA ILE A 263 6.41 9.52 12.48
C ILE A 263 7.38 8.41 12.90
N GLY A 264 7.51 8.18 14.22
CA GLY A 264 8.37 7.12 14.76
C GLY A 264 7.89 5.74 14.34
N VAL A 265 6.58 5.51 14.41
CA VAL A 265 5.93 4.25 14.01
C VAL A 265 6.07 4.01 12.51
N GLN A 266 5.87 5.01 11.65
CA GLN A 266 6.10 4.90 10.21
C GLN A 266 7.52 4.39 9.90
N LYS A 267 8.54 5.04 10.48
CA LYS A 267 9.93 4.65 10.27
C LYS A 267 10.23 3.23 10.78
N LYS A 268 9.66 2.86 11.92
CA LYS A 268 9.79 1.50 12.49
C LYS A 268 9.16 0.46 11.59
N LEU A 269 7.94 0.68 11.11
CA LEU A 269 7.22 -0.22 10.20
C LEU A 269 7.97 -0.40 8.88
N ILE A 270 8.41 0.69 8.24
CA ILE A 270 9.15 0.63 6.97
C ILE A 270 10.44 -0.21 7.13
N ARG A 271 11.24 0.09 8.15
CA ARG A 271 12.49 -0.65 8.41
C ARG A 271 12.22 -2.11 8.70
N ARG A 272 11.24 -2.40 9.56
CA ARG A 272 10.96 -3.76 9.99
C ARG A 272 10.39 -4.61 8.86
N ALA A 273 9.42 -4.10 8.09
CA ALA A 273 8.87 -4.80 6.94
C ALA A 273 9.94 -5.12 5.89
N ARG A 274 10.81 -4.14 5.57
CA ARG A 274 11.95 -4.39 4.67
C ARG A 274 12.89 -5.45 5.22
N SER A 275 13.15 -5.47 6.54
CA SER A 275 14.01 -6.48 7.17
C SER A 275 13.42 -7.89 7.09
N LEU A 276 12.11 -8.00 7.07
CA LEU A 276 11.36 -9.25 6.95
C LEU A 276 10.95 -9.58 5.51
N ASN A 277 11.60 -8.94 4.52
CA ASN A 277 11.35 -9.16 3.09
C ASN A 277 9.91 -8.86 2.66
N ARG A 278 9.27 -7.85 3.25
CA ARG A 278 7.94 -7.39 2.86
C ARG A 278 7.99 -6.03 2.19
N VAL A 279 7.03 -5.79 1.32
CA VAL A 279 6.83 -4.51 0.61
C VAL A 279 6.10 -3.54 1.51
N VAL A 280 6.38 -2.23 1.40
CA VAL A 280 5.74 -1.19 2.21
C VAL A 280 5.14 -0.12 1.31
N ILE A 281 3.89 0.24 1.61
CA ILE A 281 3.19 1.39 1.02
C ILE A 281 3.00 2.43 2.13
N THR A 282 3.44 3.67 1.91
CA THR A 282 3.10 4.80 2.78
C THR A 282 1.89 5.52 2.20
N ALA A 283 0.82 5.63 2.99
CA ALA A 283 -0.50 6.01 2.50
C ALA A 283 -1.13 7.13 3.32
N THR A 284 -2.11 7.78 2.71
CA THR A 284 -2.98 8.84 3.22
C THR A 284 -2.30 10.17 3.48
N GLN A 285 -3.00 11.27 3.16
CA GLN A 285 -2.57 12.66 3.39
C GLN A 285 -1.18 12.99 2.80
N MET A 286 -0.86 12.43 1.62
CA MET A 286 0.44 12.66 0.99
C MET A 286 0.50 13.98 0.21
N MET A 287 -0.54 14.27 -0.58
CA MET A 287 -0.67 15.47 -1.43
C MET A 287 -2.12 16.02 -1.33
N GLU A 288 -2.71 16.03 -0.15
CA GLU A 288 -4.13 16.30 0.08
C GLU A 288 -4.58 17.67 -0.46
N SER A 289 -3.73 18.69 -0.38
CA SER A 289 -4.02 20.01 -0.94
C SER A 289 -4.29 19.98 -2.44
N MET A 290 -3.71 19.01 -3.16
CA MET A 290 -3.88 18.87 -4.60
C MET A 290 -5.25 18.28 -5.00
N ILE A 291 -6.11 17.95 -4.07
CA ILE A 291 -7.54 17.72 -4.34
C ILE A 291 -8.14 18.98 -4.99
N ASN A 292 -7.76 20.17 -4.50
CA ASN A 292 -8.32 21.45 -4.92
C ASN A 292 -7.27 22.43 -5.47
N SER A 293 -5.99 22.08 -5.48
CA SER A 293 -4.88 22.92 -5.93
C SER A 293 -4.03 22.19 -6.98
N PRO A 294 -3.59 22.88 -8.05
CA PRO A 294 -2.72 22.26 -9.06
C PRO A 294 -1.28 22.04 -8.57
N MET A 295 -0.93 22.54 -7.38
CA MET A 295 0.41 22.42 -6.79
C MET A 295 0.33 21.97 -5.33
N PRO A 296 1.26 21.11 -4.87
CA PRO A 296 1.33 20.71 -3.47
C PRO A 296 1.90 21.84 -2.60
N THR A 297 1.66 21.74 -1.31
CA THR A 297 2.36 22.56 -0.31
C THR A 297 3.80 22.05 -0.11
N ARG A 298 4.68 22.92 0.41
CA ARG A 298 6.05 22.51 0.77
C ARG A 298 6.08 21.43 1.85
N ALA A 299 5.12 21.46 2.79
CA ALA A 299 5.01 20.44 3.84
C ALA A 299 4.71 19.06 3.24
N GLU A 300 3.81 18.97 2.28
CA GLU A 300 3.49 17.72 1.57
C GLU A 300 4.68 17.22 0.75
N VAL A 301 5.39 18.11 0.06
CA VAL A 301 6.63 17.75 -0.66
C VAL A 301 7.66 17.15 0.29
N MET A 302 7.86 17.75 1.48
CA MET A 302 8.79 17.24 2.49
C MET A 302 8.32 15.92 3.09
N ASP A 303 7.03 15.72 3.28
CA ASP A 303 6.45 14.49 3.80
C ASP A 303 6.67 13.32 2.82
N VAL A 304 6.33 13.51 1.54
CA VAL A 304 6.60 12.51 0.50
C VAL A 304 8.09 12.19 0.39
N ALA A 305 8.95 13.23 0.36
CA ALA A 305 10.40 13.05 0.31
C ALA A 305 10.91 12.26 1.52
N ASN A 306 10.40 12.53 2.74
CA ASN A 306 10.77 11.79 3.93
C ASN A 306 10.39 10.30 3.83
N ALA A 307 9.19 9.96 3.35
CA ALA A 307 8.79 8.57 3.13
C ALA A 307 9.72 7.86 2.13
N VAL A 308 10.14 8.55 1.06
CA VAL A 308 11.12 8.03 0.09
C VAL A 308 12.48 7.75 0.74
N LEU A 309 12.97 8.68 1.57
CA LEU A 309 14.24 8.55 2.30
C LEU A 309 14.17 7.47 3.38
N ASP A 310 13.03 7.27 4.01
CA ASP A 310 12.79 6.14 4.93
C ASP A 310 12.88 4.78 4.22
N GLY A 311 12.81 4.77 2.89
CA GLY A 311 12.95 3.57 2.06
C GLY A 311 11.65 2.86 1.76
N THR A 312 10.49 3.54 1.83
CA THR A 312 9.21 2.95 1.40
C THR A 312 9.28 2.44 -0.03
N ASP A 313 8.57 1.36 -0.35
CA ASP A 313 8.49 0.86 -1.72
C ASP A 313 7.60 1.74 -2.59
N ALA A 314 6.50 2.19 -2.01
CA ALA A 314 5.53 3.01 -2.72
C ALA A 314 4.93 4.09 -1.83
N VAL A 315 4.49 5.16 -2.47
CA VAL A 315 3.65 6.22 -1.91
C VAL A 315 2.29 6.18 -2.57
N MET A 316 1.22 6.47 -1.81
CA MET A 316 -0.15 6.33 -2.30
C MET A 316 -0.89 7.66 -2.32
N LEU A 317 -1.63 7.87 -3.41
CA LEU A 317 -2.61 8.93 -3.61
C LEU A 317 -4.02 8.35 -3.45
N SER A 318 -4.85 8.98 -2.65
CA SER A 318 -6.22 8.57 -2.30
C SER A 318 -7.25 9.48 -2.97
N GLY A 319 -7.84 10.41 -2.23
CA GLY A 319 -8.80 11.39 -2.74
C GLY A 319 -8.23 12.28 -3.83
N GLU A 320 -6.92 12.53 -3.80
CA GLU A 320 -6.19 13.38 -4.73
C GLU A 320 -6.38 12.91 -6.19
N THR A 321 -6.42 11.62 -6.43
CA THR A 321 -6.66 11.05 -7.77
C THR A 321 -8.08 10.56 -7.97
N ALA A 322 -8.75 10.06 -6.91
CA ALA A 322 -10.10 9.51 -7.02
C ALA A 322 -11.18 10.56 -7.23
N ALA A 323 -11.07 11.72 -6.58
CA ALA A 323 -12.08 12.78 -6.54
C ALA A 323 -11.52 14.19 -6.78
N GLY A 324 -10.19 14.34 -6.81
CA GLY A 324 -9.51 15.62 -6.96
C GLY A 324 -9.72 16.24 -8.34
N GLN A 325 -9.50 17.55 -8.42
CA GLN A 325 -9.60 18.31 -9.66
C GLN A 325 -8.37 18.16 -10.57
N TYR A 326 -7.23 17.73 -10.00
CA TYR A 326 -5.92 17.71 -10.68
C TYR A 326 -5.23 16.33 -10.59
N PRO A 327 -5.90 15.22 -10.96
CA PRO A 327 -5.36 13.88 -10.76
C PRO A 327 -4.04 13.62 -11.51
N VAL A 328 -3.90 14.11 -12.73
CA VAL A 328 -2.69 13.92 -13.56
C VAL A 328 -1.53 14.73 -13.03
N GLU A 329 -1.76 16.00 -12.68
CA GLU A 329 -0.77 16.90 -12.09
C GLU A 329 -0.27 16.37 -10.76
N THR A 330 -1.15 15.77 -9.96
CA THR A 330 -0.81 15.17 -8.68
C THR A 330 0.15 13.99 -8.85
N VAL A 331 -0.11 13.10 -9.80
CA VAL A 331 0.81 11.98 -10.09
C VAL A 331 2.16 12.49 -10.60
N LYS A 332 2.17 13.50 -11.49
CA LYS A 332 3.41 14.14 -11.98
C LYS A 332 4.21 14.75 -10.83
N SER A 333 3.56 15.58 -9.99
CA SER A 333 4.21 16.21 -8.84
C SER A 333 4.79 15.19 -7.88
N MET A 334 4.05 14.13 -7.56
CA MET A 334 4.54 13.05 -6.72
C MET A 334 5.73 12.33 -7.35
N ALA A 335 5.71 12.07 -8.65
CA ALA A 335 6.82 11.47 -9.37
C ALA A 335 8.09 12.34 -9.30
N ASP A 336 7.94 13.65 -9.49
CA ASP A 336 9.06 14.60 -9.43
C ASP A 336 9.65 14.68 -8.02
N VAL A 337 8.83 14.69 -6.98
CA VAL A 337 9.29 14.65 -5.58
C VAL A 337 10.06 13.37 -5.30
N CYS A 338 9.54 12.22 -5.72
CA CYS A 338 10.24 10.94 -5.57
C CYS A 338 11.62 10.97 -6.26
N ILE A 339 11.69 11.43 -7.51
CA ILE A 339 12.95 11.53 -8.27
C ILE A 339 13.90 12.51 -7.58
N GLY A 340 13.39 13.63 -7.04
CA GLY A 340 14.17 14.61 -6.30
C GLY A 340 14.81 14.01 -5.05
N ALA A 341 14.02 13.32 -4.24
CA ALA A 341 14.50 12.66 -3.01
C ALA A 341 15.50 11.51 -3.31
N GLU A 342 15.30 10.80 -4.41
CA GLU A 342 16.17 9.70 -4.83
C GLU A 342 17.56 10.11 -5.30
N LYS A 343 17.83 11.41 -5.46
CA LYS A 343 19.18 11.94 -5.73
C LYS A 343 20.09 11.91 -4.50
N MET A 344 19.51 11.83 -3.31
CA MET A 344 20.25 11.76 -2.05
C MET A 344 20.99 10.42 -1.94
N SER A 345 22.21 10.46 -1.37
CA SER A 345 23.07 9.29 -1.20
C SER A 345 22.42 8.20 -0.36
N GLU A 346 21.71 8.59 0.69
CA GLU A 346 20.98 7.69 1.60
C GLU A 346 19.91 6.85 0.88
N ALA A 347 19.34 7.37 -0.18
CA ALA A 347 18.39 6.66 -1.00
C ALA A 347 19.03 5.67 -2.00
N SER A 348 20.34 5.79 -2.25
CA SER A 348 21.06 5.07 -3.30
C SER A 348 21.99 3.98 -2.79
N LEU A 349 22.45 4.06 -1.56
CA LEU A 349 23.36 3.08 -0.95
C LEU A 349 22.83 2.66 0.42
N SER A 350 22.98 1.40 0.73
CA SER A 350 22.59 0.85 2.03
C SER A 350 23.63 -0.19 2.47
N THR A 351 24.18 0.00 3.65
CA THR A 351 24.99 -1.00 4.36
C THR A 351 24.14 -2.00 5.13
N TYR A 352 22.85 -1.78 5.13
CA TYR A 352 21.85 -2.61 5.75
C TYR A 352 21.90 -4.03 5.18
N ARG A 353 22.02 -5.04 6.01
CA ARG A 353 22.12 -6.47 5.70
C ARG A 353 23.51 -7.02 5.36
N LEU A 354 24.57 -6.23 5.30
CA LEU A 354 25.92 -6.76 5.01
C LEU A 354 26.37 -7.83 6.03
N ASP A 355 25.98 -7.66 7.30
CA ASP A 355 26.32 -8.57 8.40
C ASP A 355 25.26 -9.63 8.69
N ARG A 356 24.24 -9.77 7.82
CA ARG A 356 23.15 -10.72 8.01
C ARG A 356 23.51 -12.10 7.47
N THR A 357 23.18 -13.15 8.20
CA THR A 357 23.20 -14.54 7.74
C THR A 357 21.95 -14.82 6.90
N PHE A 358 22.10 -15.48 5.76
CA PHE A 358 21.02 -15.87 4.86
C PHE A 358 20.79 -17.37 4.94
N GLU A 359 19.52 -17.78 4.80
CA GLU A 359 19.11 -19.18 4.93
C GLU A 359 18.98 -19.86 3.55
N THR A 360 18.88 -19.10 2.47
CA THR A 360 18.67 -19.64 1.12
C THR A 360 19.70 -19.14 0.12
N ALA A 361 19.98 -19.97 -0.90
CA ALA A 361 20.85 -19.59 -2.00
C ALA A 361 20.31 -18.35 -2.73
N GLU A 362 19.00 -18.28 -2.94
CA GLU A 362 18.34 -17.16 -3.62
C GLU A 362 18.60 -15.82 -2.90
N GLU A 363 18.46 -15.77 -1.56
CA GLU A 363 18.79 -14.56 -0.79
C GLU A 363 20.27 -14.20 -0.87
N THR A 364 21.13 -15.20 -0.81
CA THR A 364 22.60 -15.02 -0.91
C THR A 364 22.98 -14.44 -2.26
N ILE A 365 22.45 -15.00 -3.37
CA ILE A 365 22.69 -14.51 -4.73
C ILE A 365 22.13 -13.10 -4.91
N ALA A 366 20.93 -12.82 -4.43
CA ALA A 366 20.35 -11.48 -4.48
C ALA A 366 21.23 -10.46 -3.76
N MET A 367 21.74 -10.78 -2.56
CA MET A 367 22.67 -9.93 -1.81
C MET A 367 24.00 -9.73 -2.53
N ALA A 368 24.60 -10.80 -3.01
CA ALA A 368 25.86 -10.73 -3.75
C ALA A 368 25.73 -9.84 -5.01
N THR A 369 24.60 -9.97 -5.72
CA THR A 369 24.26 -9.15 -6.89
C THR A 369 24.19 -7.67 -6.51
N MET A 370 23.45 -7.33 -5.47
CA MET A 370 23.28 -5.95 -5.04
C MET A 370 24.58 -5.34 -4.51
N TYR A 371 25.37 -6.14 -3.77
CA TYR A 371 26.69 -5.71 -3.31
C TYR A 371 27.63 -5.43 -4.51
N SER A 372 27.70 -6.37 -5.45
CA SER A 372 28.54 -6.21 -6.64
C SER A 372 28.12 -5.02 -7.49
N ALA A 373 26.80 -4.81 -7.68
CA ALA A 373 26.27 -3.69 -8.43
C ALA A 373 26.62 -2.33 -7.79
N ASN A 374 26.63 -2.26 -6.47
CA ASN A 374 26.93 -1.02 -5.75
C ASN A 374 28.45 -0.72 -5.63
N HIS A 375 29.33 -1.72 -5.85
CA HIS A 375 30.77 -1.57 -5.61
C HIS A 375 31.63 -1.83 -6.85
N MET A 376 31.07 -2.33 -7.96
CA MET A 376 31.79 -2.51 -9.22
C MET A 376 31.48 -1.36 -10.17
N GLU A 377 32.53 -0.66 -10.63
CA GLU A 377 32.39 0.37 -11.64
C GLU A 377 31.92 -0.19 -12.98
N GLY A 378 31.15 0.60 -13.70
CA GLY A 378 30.66 0.24 -15.04
C GLY A 378 29.33 -0.50 -15.07
N ILE A 379 28.85 -1.06 -13.95
CA ILE A 379 27.54 -1.70 -13.90
C ILE A 379 26.45 -0.65 -14.14
N LYS A 380 25.50 -0.96 -15.04
CA LYS A 380 24.39 -0.07 -15.42
C LYS A 380 23.04 -0.59 -14.98
N ALA A 381 22.88 -1.90 -14.82
CA ALA A 381 21.63 -2.51 -14.41
C ALA A 381 21.84 -3.90 -13.78
N MET A 382 20.85 -4.33 -13.07
CA MET A 382 20.69 -5.71 -12.59
C MET A 382 19.47 -6.34 -13.28
N ILE A 383 19.58 -7.60 -13.64
CA ILE A 383 18.53 -8.37 -14.33
C ILE A 383 18.21 -9.59 -13.48
N ALA A 384 16.95 -9.76 -13.10
CA ALA A 384 16.47 -10.94 -12.40
C ALA A 384 15.58 -11.74 -13.35
N LEU A 385 16.03 -12.90 -13.81
CA LEU A 385 15.15 -13.89 -14.45
C LEU A 385 14.37 -14.57 -13.32
N THR A 386 13.06 -14.41 -13.30
CA THR A 386 12.26 -14.82 -12.15
C THR A 386 10.90 -15.35 -12.55
N GLU A 387 10.49 -16.48 -11.97
CA GLU A 387 9.18 -17.07 -12.17
C GLU A 387 8.13 -16.46 -11.24
N SER A 388 8.48 -16.24 -9.97
CA SER A 388 7.57 -15.76 -8.91
C SER A 388 7.75 -14.28 -8.53
N GLY A 389 8.79 -13.61 -9.05
CA GLY A 389 9.19 -12.26 -8.65
C GLY A 389 10.02 -12.20 -7.36
N ARG A 390 10.28 -13.34 -6.70
CA ARG A 390 10.93 -13.39 -5.39
C ARG A 390 12.37 -12.86 -5.43
N THR A 391 13.16 -13.25 -6.40
CA THR A 391 14.55 -12.78 -6.56
C THR A 391 14.59 -11.26 -6.70
N ALA A 392 13.73 -10.69 -7.57
CA ALA A 392 13.62 -9.24 -7.74
C ALA A 392 13.17 -8.54 -6.43
N LEU A 393 12.24 -9.15 -5.66
CA LEU A 393 11.84 -8.66 -4.35
C LEU A 393 13.04 -8.63 -3.39
N MET A 394 13.82 -9.70 -3.29
CA MET A 394 14.99 -9.78 -2.41
C MET A 394 16.02 -8.71 -2.79
N MET A 395 16.31 -8.55 -4.07
CA MET A 395 17.20 -7.49 -4.56
C MET A 395 16.68 -6.10 -4.18
N SER A 396 15.38 -5.85 -4.30
CA SER A 396 14.77 -4.56 -3.96
C SER A 396 14.84 -4.19 -2.47
N ARG A 397 15.19 -5.13 -1.59
CA ARG A 397 15.37 -4.86 -0.14
C ARG A 397 16.64 -4.08 0.16
N LEU A 398 17.63 -4.07 -0.76
CA LEU A 398 18.80 -3.20 -0.67
C LEU A 398 18.62 -1.97 -1.56
N SER A 399 19.09 -0.83 -1.07
CA SER A 399 19.11 0.39 -1.88
C SER A 399 20.25 0.33 -2.90
N SER A 400 19.95 0.73 -4.13
CA SER A 400 20.91 0.95 -5.19
C SER A 400 20.47 2.14 -6.03
N GLY A 401 21.45 2.84 -6.62
CA GLY A 401 21.19 3.86 -7.64
C GLY A 401 20.86 3.30 -9.01
N LEU A 402 21.02 1.97 -9.20
CA LEU A 402 20.84 1.27 -10.47
C LEU A 402 19.45 0.58 -10.54
N PRO A 403 18.89 0.45 -11.75
CA PRO A 403 17.61 -0.24 -11.95
C PRO A 403 17.76 -1.76 -11.81
N ILE A 404 16.68 -2.39 -11.34
CA ILE A 404 16.49 -3.84 -11.32
C ILE A 404 15.43 -4.17 -12.38
N PHE A 405 15.76 -4.94 -13.40
CA PHE A 405 14.81 -5.46 -14.37
C PHE A 405 14.34 -6.85 -13.94
N ALA A 406 13.06 -7.01 -13.66
CA ALA A 406 12.46 -8.31 -13.38
C ALA A 406 11.87 -8.86 -14.69
N LEU A 407 12.47 -9.92 -15.22
CA LEU A 407 12.06 -10.55 -16.46
C LEU A 407 11.31 -11.84 -16.16
N SER A 408 10.10 -11.94 -16.69
CA SER A 408 9.24 -13.11 -16.55
C SER A 408 8.27 -13.21 -17.73
N ARG A 409 7.83 -14.43 -18.03
CA ARG A 409 6.70 -14.69 -18.95
C ARG A 409 5.34 -14.60 -18.23
N ASN A 410 5.33 -14.60 -16.90
CA ASN A 410 4.16 -14.56 -16.07
C ASN A 410 3.66 -13.13 -15.85
N GLU A 411 2.55 -12.75 -16.50
CA GLU A 411 1.97 -11.41 -16.34
C GLU A 411 1.61 -11.09 -14.88
N SER A 412 1.08 -12.06 -14.12
CA SER A 412 0.75 -11.85 -12.71
C SER A 412 1.99 -11.55 -11.87
N THR A 413 3.12 -12.18 -12.16
CA THR A 413 4.42 -11.89 -11.53
C THR A 413 4.89 -10.48 -11.88
N LEU A 414 4.81 -10.09 -13.15
CA LEU A 414 5.21 -8.77 -13.62
C LEU A 414 4.35 -7.67 -13.00
N ASN A 415 3.03 -7.87 -12.95
CA ASN A 415 2.11 -6.92 -12.31
C ASN A 415 2.46 -6.75 -10.82
N ARG A 416 2.70 -7.84 -10.10
CA ARG A 416 3.12 -7.79 -8.68
C ARG A 416 4.46 -7.07 -8.53
N ALA A 417 5.43 -7.34 -9.39
CA ALA A 417 6.74 -6.69 -9.35
C ALA A 417 6.69 -5.17 -9.62
N ALA A 418 5.60 -4.67 -10.24
CA ALA A 418 5.39 -3.24 -10.45
C ALA A 418 5.31 -2.43 -9.15
N LEU A 419 5.03 -3.07 -7.99
CA LEU A 419 5.02 -2.44 -6.67
C LEU A 419 6.39 -2.41 -5.98
N TYR A 420 7.38 -3.22 -6.44
CA TYR A 420 8.66 -3.34 -5.74
C TYR A 420 9.58 -2.14 -6.03
N ARG A 421 10.16 -1.55 -4.99
CA ARG A 421 11.08 -0.42 -5.13
C ARG A 421 12.24 -0.74 -6.06
N GLY A 422 12.50 0.14 -7.03
CA GLY A 422 13.62 0.02 -7.97
C GLY A 422 13.45 -1.05 -9.04
N VAL A 423 12.37 -1.83 -9.03
CA VAL A 423 12.12 -2.91 -9.98
C VAL A 423 11.30 -2.41 -11.17
N THR A 424 11.77 -2.71 -12.37
CA THR A 424 11.03 -2.50 -13.61
C THR A 424 10.68 -3.87 -14.19
N PRO A 425 9.41 -4.27 -14.17
CA PRO A 425 8.97 -5.54 -14.75
C PRO A 425 8.96 -5.47 -16.27
N VAL A 426 9.50 -6.50 -16.91
CA VAL A 426 9.58 -6.61 -18.37
C VAL A 426 9.17 -8.02 -18.79
N TYR A 427 8.25 -8.12 -19.75
CA TYR A 427 7.87 -9.42 -20.31
C TYR A 427 9.04 -10.02 -21.08
N PHE A 428 9.36 -11.27 -20.76
CA PHE A 428 10.40 -12.02 -21.43
C PHE A 428 10.07 -13.51 -21.38
N ASP A 429 10.01 -14.12 -22.55
CA ASP A 429 9.82 -15.57 -22.72
C ASP A 429 11.09 -16.16 -23.35
N ALA A 430 11.85 -16.88 -22.55
CA ALA A 430 13.08 -17.54 -23.01
C ALA A 430 12.72 -18.73 -23.90
N LYS A 431 13.11 -18.67 -25.17
CA LYS A 431 12.96 -19.78 -26.14
C LYS A 431 14.22 -20.61 -26.32
N CYS A 432 15.15 -20.50 -25.37
CA CYS A 432 16.46 -21.15 -25.42
C CYS A 432 16.75 -21.86 -24.09
N ASP A 433 17.76 -22.75 -24.14
CA ASP A 433 18.21 -23.48 -22.95
C ASP A 433 18.69 -22.55 -21.84
N ALA A 434 18.55 -23.01 -20.60
CA ALA A 434 19.04 -22.29 -19.44
C ALA A 434 20.54 -21.96 -19.52
N GLY A 435 20.98 -20.96 -18.81
CA GLY A 435 22.38 -20.57 -18.72
C GLY A 435 22.73 -19.35 -19.57
N LEU A 436 23.90 -19.36 -20.20
CA LEU A 436 24.42 -18.22 -20.95
C LEU A 436 23.55 -17.80 -22.15
N PRO A 437 22.97 -18.71 -22.95
CA PRO A 437 22.10 -18.32 -24.08
C PRO A 437 20.88 -17.52 -23.62
N THR A 438 20.22 -17.94 -22.54
CA THR A 438 19.08 -17.23 -21.96
C THR A 438 19.50 -15.86 -21.42
N ALA A 439 20.65 -15.77 -20.75
CA ALA A 439 21.18 -14.50 -20.26
C ALA A 439 21.43 -13.51 -21.41
N GLN A 440 22.03 -13.95 -22.48
CA GLN A 440 22.29 -13.13 -23.68
C GLN A 440 20.99 -12.69 -24.37
N ALA A 441 20.01 -13.57 -24.49
CA ALA A 441 18.70 -13.23 -25.03
C ALA A 441 17.97 -12.18 -24.17
N ALA A 442 18.06 -12.29 -22.85
CA ALA A 442 17.49 -11.30 -21.92
C ALA A 442 18.16 -9.92 -22.08
N ILE A 443 19.49 -9.88 -22.18
CA ILE A 443 20.24 -8.64 -22.42
C ILE A 443 19.83 -8.02 -23.76
N SER A 444 19.77 -8.82 -24.84
CA SER A 444 19.34 -8.35 -26.16
C SER A 444 17.93 -7.77 -26.13
N SER A 445 16.99 -8.42 -25.43
CA SER A 445 15.62 -7.92 -25.27
C SER A 445 15.56 -6.54 -24.60
N LEU A 446 16.37 -6.32 -23.56
CA LEU A 446 16.42 -5.02 -22.89
C LEU A 446 17.13 -3.94 -23.72
N LYS A 447 18.11 -4.33 -24.52
CA LYS A 447 18.80 -3.46 -25.50
C LYS A 447 17.83 -3.01 -26.60
N ASP A 448 17.07 -3.93 -27.17
CA ASP A 448 16.07 -3.64 -28.21
C ASP A 448 14.96 -2.71 -27.71
N GLN A 449 14.63 -2.78 -26.42
CA GLN A 449 13.68 -1.86 -25.77
C GLN A 449 14.32 -0.53 -25.34
N GLY A 450 15.61 -0.30 -25.58
CA GLY A 450 16.32 0.93 -25.28
C GLY A 450 16.68 1.15 -23.81
N TYR A 451 16.63 0.10 -22.98
CA TYR A 451 17.03 0.18 -21.57
C TYR A 451 18.55 0.04 -21.39
N LEU A 452 19.23 -0.68 -22.29
CA LEU A 452 20.66 -0.95 -22.26
C LEU A 452 21.31 -0.50 -23.58
N HIS A 453 22.60 -0.21 -23.53
CA HIS A 453 23.41 0.24 -24.67
C HIS A 453 24.66 -0.60 -24.81
N GLU A 454 25.20 -0.63 -26.02
CA GLU A 454 26.47 -1.30 -26.34
C GLU A 454 27.58 -0.80 -25.40
N GLY A 455 28.32 -1.73 -24.80
CA GLY A 455 29.40 -1.41 -23.86
C GLY A 455 28.97 -1.25 -22.40
N ASP A 456 27.67 -1.28 -22.11
CA ASP A 456 27.20 -1.37 -20.72
C ASP A 456 27.60 -2.72 -20.10
N LEU A 457 27.81 -2.74 -18.78
CA LEU A 457 27.92 -3.96 -18.00
C LEU A 457 26.64 -4.19 -17.19
N VAL A 458 26.18 -5.42 -17.13
CA VAL A 458 25.00 -5.80 -16.34
C VAL A 458 25.29 -7.02 -15.47
N ILE A 459 24.54 -7.13 -14.37
CA ILE A 459 24.56 -8.35 -13.55
C ILE A 459 23.24 -9.06 -13.75
N ILE A 460 23.29 -10.33 -14.13
CA ILE A 460 22.10 -11.14 -14.31
C ILE A 460 22.06 -12.29 -13.30
N THR A 461 20.89 -12.51 -12.69
CA THR A 461 20.62 -13.64 -11.80
C THR A 461 19.66 -14.61 -12.45
N GLN A 462 19.93 -15.90 -12.32
CA GLN A 462 19.11 -16.98 -12.87
C GLN A 462 19.27 -18.27 -12.08
N GLY A 463 18.39 -19.23 -12.29
CA GLY A 463 18.56 -20.62 -11.87
C GLY A 463 19.14 -21.47 -12.98
N ASP A 464 19.84 -22.54 -12.65
CA ASP A 464 20.28 -23.54 -13.61
C ASP A 464 19.12 -24.37 -14.19
N VAL A 465 18.01 -24.41 -13.46
CA VAL A 465 16.77 -25.07 -13.89
C VAL A 465 15.71 -23.99 -14.12
N MET A 466 15.20 -23.92 -15.35
CA MET A 466 14.12 -23.02 -15.72
C MET A 466 12.80 -23.45 -15.07
N ASP A 467 11.91 -22.49 -14.89
CA ASP A 467 10.52 -22.71 -14.44
C ASP A 467 10.36 -23.29 -13.01
N VAL A 468 11.43 -23.28 -12.22
CA VAL A 468 11.40 -23.72 -10.83
C VAL A 468 11.50 -22.53 -9.88
N VAL A 469 10.46 -22.32 -9.06
CA VAL A 469 10.45 -21.26 -8.06
C VAL A 469 11.54 -21.51 -7.01
N GLY A 470 12.33 -20.47 -6.69
CA GLY A 470 13.41 -20.56 -5.70
C GLY A 470 14.70 -21.20 -6.20
N SER A 471 14.81 -21.49 -7.50
CA SER A 471 16.01 -22.12 -8.11
C SER A 471 17.16 -21.15 -8.38
N THR A 472 17.00 -19.86 -8.12
CA THR A 472 18.06 -18.86 -8.37
C THR A 472 19.32 -19.19 -7.57
N ASN A 473 20.39 -19.59 -8.27
CA ASN A 473 21.64 -20.06 -7.69
C ASN A 473 22.88 -19.49 -8.40
N CYS A 474 22.69 -18.67 -9.43
CA CYS A 474 23.79 -18.16 -10.27
C CYS A 474 23.66 -16.65 -10.46
N MET A 475 24.81 -15.98 -10.43
CA MET A 475 25.00 -14.57 -10.79
C MET A 475 26.08 -14.48 -11.87
N ARG A 476 25.86 -13.70 -12.93
CA ARG A 476 26.83 -13.45 -14.01
C ARG A 476 26.99 -11.96 -14.26
N ILE A 477 28.21 -11.52 -14.51
CA ILE A 477 28.51 -10.16 -14.98
C ILE A 477 28.83 -10.27 -16.46
N LEU A 478 28.05 -9.59 -17.30
CA LEU A 478 28.12 -9.70 -18.74
C LEU A 478 28.13 -8.32 -19.41
N PRO A 479 28.84 -8.16 -20.52
CA PRO A 479 28.69 -6.96 -21.37
C PRO A 479 27.40 -7.05 -22.20
N VAL A 480 26.89 -5.88 -22.55
CA VAL A 480 25.73 -5.70 -23.45
C VAL A 480 26.16 -5.66 -24.90
#